data_9948dfd7b00d27dc9b00ce13bd0b727b
#
_entry.id   9948dfd7b00d27dc9b00ce13bd0b727b
#
_cell.length_a   1.000
_cell.length_b   1.000
_cell.length_c   1.000
_cell.angle_alpha   90.00
_cell.angle_beta   90.00
_cell.angle_gamma   90.00
#
_symmetry.space_group_name_H-M   'P 1'
#
loop_
_entity.id
_entity.type
_entity.pdbx_description
1 polymer ?
#
loop_
_entity_poly.entity_id
_entity_poly.type
_entity_poly.pdbx_seq_one_letter_code
_entity_poly.pdbx_strand_id
1 'polypeptide(L)'
;MKMKKAFACLLAVLLICGIMPTGVFADETSDGETTDEPRYKVAIQLTDSETDFTDSNPYYSLEGSVYDIYKDVADPDNYSYWEQEPYATTQATDANGYCEVPGGLPGGNYVAIMRTRATGYRYDRNHYVFGITDKDVLLTATVKPSSITMNI
;
A
#
# COMPACT_ATOMS: atom_id res chain seq x y z
N MET A 1 50.18 -27.21 -27.47
CA MET A 1 50.55 -26.31 -26.40
C MET A 1 49.51 -25.25 -26.13
N LYS A 2 48.99 -24.72 -27.14
CA LYS A 2 47.97 -23.65 -26.91
C LYS A 2 46.74 -24.16 -26.23
N MET A 3 46.38 -25.38 -26.48
CA MET A 3 45.18 -25.93 -25.86
C MET A 3 45.32 -26.08 -24.36
N LYS A 4 46.49 -26.33 -23.89
CA LYS A 4 46.67 -26.48 -22.47
C LYS A 4 46.49 -25.20 -21.73
N LYS A 5 46.90 -24.11 -22.33
CA LYS A 5 46.73 -22.79 -21.69
C LYS A 5 45.29 -22.38 -21.68
N ALA A 6 44.61 -22.66 -22.73
CA ALA A 6 43.19 -22.34 -22.77
C ALA A 6 42.39 -23.15 -21.74
N PHE A 7 42.80 -24.39 -21.58
CA PHE A 7 42.15 -25.24 -20.60
C PHE A 7 42.40 -24.74 -19.18
N ALA A 8 43.63 -24.29 -18.92
CA ALA A 8 43.91 -23.73 -17.62
C ALA A 8 43.14 -22.49 -17.32
N CYS A 9 42.96 -21.65 -18.32
CA CYS A 9 42.13 -20.45 -18.14
C CYS A 9 40.68 -20.81 -17.87
N LEU A 10 40.20 -21.78 -18.56
CA LEU A 10 38.83 -22.21 -18.36
C LEU A 10 38.64 -22.77 -16.95
N LEU A 11 39.58 -23.52 -16.50
CA LEU A 11 39.53 -24.05 -15.16
C LEU A 11 39.58 -22.94 -14.11
N ALA A 12 40.40 -21.96 -14.35
CA ALA A 12 40.47 -20.82 -13.43
C ALA A 12 39.15 -20.06 -13.35
N VAL A 13 38.52 -19.90 -14.48
CA VAL A 13 37.22 -19.22 -14.50
C VAL A 13 36.20 -20.03 -13.75
N LEU A 14 36.20 -21.32 -13.92
CA LEU A 14 35.28 -22.15 -13.20
C LEU A 14 35.54 -22.11 -11.69
N LEU A 15 36.78 -22.04 -11.34
CA LEU A 15 37.11 -21.97 -9.95
C LEU A 15 36.66 -20.67 -9.33
N ILE A 16 36.79 -19.59 -10.03
CA ILE A 16 36.34 -18.31 -9.56
C ILE A 16 34.84 -18.32 -9.43
N CYS A 17 34.14 -18.84 -10.40
CA CYS A 17 32.73 -18.98 -10.32
C CYS A 17 32.31 -19.90 -9.18
N GLY A 18 33.10 -20.91 -8.95
CA GLY A 18 32.79 -21.82 -7.88
C GLY A 18 32.95 -21.19 -6.51
N ILE A 19 33.81 -20.25 -6.41
CA ILE A 19 33.99 -19.59 -5.17
C ILE A 19 32.91 -18.58 -4.93
N MET A 20 32.58 -17.94 -5.99
CA MET A 20 31.64 -16.96 -5.83
C MET A 20 30.33 -17.43 -5.41
N PRO A 21 29.98 -18.45 -5.72
CA PRO A 21 28.75 -18.85 -5.55
C PRO A 21 28.24 -18.95 -4.29
N THR A 22 28.93 -19.17 -3.60
CA THR A 22 28.50 -19.38 -2.45
C THR A 22 27.55 -18.46 -2.14
N GLY A 23 26.97 -18.57 -1.76
CA GLY A 23 26.18 -17.76 -1.23
C GLY A 23 25.43 -17.04 -2.08
N VAL A 24 25.96 -16.79 -2.87
CA VAL A 24 25.52 -16.01 -3.59
C VAL A 24 24.41 -16.41 -4.14
N PHE A 25 24.39 -17.36 -4.32
CA PHE A 25 23.57 -17.71 -5.02
C PHE A 25 22.42 -17.76 -4.67
N ALA A 26 22.49 -17.93 -3.93
CA ALA A 26 21.50 -18.15 -3.45
C ALA A 26 20.50 -17.40 -3.85
N ASP A 27 20.71 -16.92 -4.03
CA ASP A 27 20.01 -16.27 -4.18
C ASP A 27 19.35 -15.94 -4.99
N GLU A 28 19.72 -15.87 -5.37
CA GLU A 28 19.37 -15.53 -6.06
C GLU A 28 18.40 -15.73 -6.47
N THR A 29 18.30 -16.00 -6.53
CA THR A 29 17.53 -16.30 -6.84
C THR A 29 16.50 -15.80 -7.04
N SER A 30 16.14 -15.83 -7.28
CA SER A 30 15.18 -15.53 -7.36
C SER A 30 14.71 -14.62 -7.55
N ASP A 31 14.79 -14.50 -7.40
CA ASP A 31 14.62 -13.79 -7.12
C ASP A 31 14.49 -12.88 -7.65
N GLY A 32 14.88 -12.93 -8.02
CA GLY A 32 15.12 -12.14 -8.72
C GLY A 32 14.16 -11.24 -9.18
N GLU A 33 13.36 -11.52 -9.33
CA GLU A 33 12.44 -10.87 -9.81
C GLU A 33 12.02 -9.81 -9.08
N THR A 34 12.60 -9.39 -8.22
CA THR A 34 12.36 -8.11 -7.79
C THR A 34 12.64 -7.25 -8.92
N THR A 35 11.78 -7.15 -9.74
CA THR A 35 11.72 -6.02 -10.59
C THR A 35 11.66 -4.87 -9.63
N ASP A 36 12.66 -4.11 -9.63
CA ASP A 36 12.70 -2.90 -8.86
C ASP A 36 11.74 -1.92 -9.51
N GLU A 37 10.51 -2.27 -9.51
CA GLU A 37 9.49 -1.42 -10.07
C GLU A 37 9.37 -0.21 -9.16
N PRO A 38 9.46 1.01 -9.72
CA PRO A 38 9.37 2.21 -8.90
C PRO A 38 8.06 2.25 -8.13
N ARG A 39 8.19 2.60 -6.86
CA ARG A 39 7.04 2.67 -5.96
C ARG A 39 6.83 4.12 -5.53
N TYR A 40 5.59 4.51 -5.48
CA TYR A 40 5.18 5.86 -5.16
C TYR A 40 4.41 5.87 -3.85
N LYS A 41 4.59 6.93 -3.10
CA LYS A 41 3.89 7.09 -1.83
C LYS A 41 2.41 7.28 -2.10
N VAL A 42 1.60 6.57 -1.35
CA VAL A 42 0.14 6.72 -1.38
C VAL A 42 -0.32 7.01 0.02
N ALA A 43 -0.96 8.15 0.19
CA ALA A 43 -1.46 8.60 1.46
C ALA A 43 -2.94 8.96 1.38
N ILE A 44 -3.62 8.90 2.50
CA ILE A 44 -5.00 9.31 2.64
C ILE A 44 -5.08 10.32 3.78
N GLN A 45 -5.69 11.47 3.50
CA GLN A 45 -6.02 12.47 4.49
C GLN A 45 -7.52 12.39 4.76
N LEU A 46 -7.86 11.98 5.95
CA LEU A 46 -9.23 11.95 6.42
C LEU A 46 -9.60 13.31 6.96
N THR A 47 -10.76 13.80 6.59
CA THR A 47 -11.28 15.09 7.07
C THR A 47 -12.68 14.93 7.61
N ASP A 48 -13.03 15.79 8.53
CA ASP A 48 -14.37 15.83 9.12
C ASP A 48 -15.26 16.81 8.35
N SER A 49 -16.47 16.40 8.06
CA SER A 49 -17.44 17.27 7.38
C SER A 49 -18.15 18.26 8.30
N GLU A 50 -18.05 18.09 9.60
CA GLU A 50 -18.81 18.89 10.57
C GLU A 50 -17.94 19.25 11.79
N THR A 51 -16.84 19.95 11.54
CA THR A 51 -15.86 20.30 12.57
C THR A 51 -16.47 21.11 13.72
N ASP A 52 -17.45 21.95 13.44
CA ASP A 52 -18.11 22.73 14.47
C ASP A 52 -18.83 21.87 15.51
N PHE A 53 -19.21 20.67 15.12
CA PHE A 53 -19.89 19.74 16.00
C PHE A 53 -18.92 18.82 16.75
N THR A 54 -17.82 18.48 16.13
CA THR A 54 -16.89 17.47 16.63
C THR A 54 -15.70 18.07 17.35
N ASP A 55 -15.37 19.33 17.05
CA ASP A 55 -14.21 19.99 17.61
C ASP A 55 -14.30 20.06 19.13
N SER A 56 -13.22 19.74 19.78
CA SER A 56 -13.13 19.68 21.25
C SER A 56 -13.99 18.62 21.92
N ASN A 57 -14.63 17.75 21.15
CA ASN A 57 -15.43 16.67 21.70
C ASN A 57 -14.62 15.36 21.70
N PRO A 58 -14.19 14.85 22.86
CA PRO A 58 -13.32 13.69 22.94
C PRO A 58 -13.93 12.38 22.43
N TYR A 59 -15.22 12.39 22.13
CA TYR A 59 -15.87 11.23 21.52
C TYR A 59 -15.47 11.05 20.05
N TYR A 60 -15.07 12.13 19.39
CA TYR A 60 -14.70 12.08 17.98
C TYR A 60 -13.19 12.14 17.82
N SER A 61 -12.66 11.21 17.05
CA SER A 61 -11.24 11.18 16.71
C SER A 61 -11.07 10.66 15.29
N LEU A 62 -10.29 11.34 14.49
CA LEU A 62 -9.96 10.88 13.14
C LEU A 62 -8.96 9.71 13.16
N GLU A 63 -8.48 9.33 14.34
CA GLU A 63 -7.53 8.24 14.49
C GLU A 63 -8.19 6.88 14.33
N GLY A 64 -7.48 5.95 13.72
CA GLY A 64 -7.87 4.55 13.68
C GLY A 64 -8.58 4.10 12.42
N SER A 65 -8.81 4.96 11.44
CA SER A 65 -9.35 4.52 10.16
C SER A 65 -8.33 3.75 9.35
N VAL A 66 -8.76 2.69 8.69
CA VAL A 66 -7.92 1.85 7.83
C VAL A 66 -8.62 1.69 6.49
N TYR A 67 -7.85 1.75 5.41
CA TYR A 67 -8.34 1.55 4.05
C TYR A 67 -7.67 0.34 3.41
N ASP A 68 -8.47 -0.48 2.74
CA ASP A 68 -7.98 -1.53 1.86
C ASP A 68 -7.86 -1.00 0.44
N ILE A 69 -6.80 -1.38 -0.23
CA ILE A 69 -6.50 -0.96 -1.60
C ILE A 69 -6.62 -2.16 -2.51
N TYR A 70 -7.39 -2.02 -3.58
CA TYR A 70 -7.57 -3.04 -4.59
C TYR A 70 -6.98 -2.57 -5.92
N LYS A 71 -6.37 -3.49 -6.67
CA LYS A 71 -5.68 -3.18 -7.90
C LYS A 71 -6.46 -3.66 -9.11
N ASP A 72 -6.35 -2.89 -10.19
CA ASP A 72 -6.89 -3.25 -11.50
C ASP A 72 -8.39 -3.59 -11.50
N VAL A 73 -9.15 -2.82 -10.74
CA VAL A 73 -10.60 -3.01 -10.68
C VAL A 73 -11.25 -2.35 -11.88
N ALA A 74 -11.88 -3.16 -12.73
CA ALA A 74 -12.47 -2.66 -13.96
C ALA A 74 -13.75 -1.85 -13.71
N ASP A 75 -14.55 -2.24 -12.75
CA ASP A 75 -15.78 -1.54 -12.37
C ASP A 75 -15.87 -1.44 -10.85
N PRO A 76 -15.37 -0.34 -10.27
CA PRO A 76 -15.32 -0.20 -8.84
C PRO A 76 -16.70 -0.15 -8.17
N ASP A 77 -17.75 0.19 -8.89
CA ASP A 77 -19.10 0.29 -8.31
C ASP A 77 -19.78 -1.07 -8.22
N ASN A 78 -19.40 -2.01 -9.06
CA ASN A 78 -19.98 -3.35 -9.12
C ASN A 78 -19.03 -4.45 -8.64
N TYR A 79 -17.90 -4.09 -8.08
CA TYR A 79 -16.90 -5.04 -7.62
C TYR A 79 -17.20 -5.54 -6.21
N SER A 80 -17.11 -6.85 -6.00
CA SER A 80 -17.39 -7.45 -4.70
C SER A 80 -16.13 -7.48 -3.85
N TYR A 81 -15.83 -6.38 -3.20
CA TYR A 81 -14.60 -6.23 -2.41
C TYR A 81 -14.50 -7.23 -1.26
N TRP A 82 -15.61 -7.57 -0.64
CA TRP A 82 -15.61 -8.53 0.47
C TRP A 82 -15.24 -9.96 0.05
N GLU A 83 -15.22 -10.23 -1.24
CA GLU A 83 -14.84 -11.54 -1.78
C GLU A 83 -13.38 -11.57 -2.24
N GLN A 84 -12.68 -10.46 -2.13
CA GLN A 84 -11.33 -10.31 -2.66
C GLN A 84 -10.34 -10.00 -1.55
N GLU A 85 -9.13 -10.48 -1.72
CA GLU A 85 -8.03 -10.06 -0.85
C GLU A 85 -7.54 -8.67 -1.33
N PRO A 86 -7.35 -7.74 -0.42
CA PRO A 86 -6.80 -6.45 -0.81
C PRO A 86 -5.35 -6.58 -1.30
N TYR A 87 -5.00 -5.79 -2.29
CA TYR A 87 -3.62 -5.71 -2.77
C TYR A 87 -2.68 -5.09 -1.73
N ALA A 88 -3.17 -4.14 -0.98
CA ALA A 88 -2.46 -3.49 0.11
C ALA A 88 -3.47 -2.93 1.11
N THR A 89 -2.99 -2.59 2.30
CA THR A 89 -3.80 -1.98 3.35
C THR A 89 -3.01 -0.82 3.95
N THR A 90 -3.66 0.30 4.26
CA THR A 90 -3.00 1.43 4.88
C THR A 90 -2.67 1.15 6.34
N GLN A 91 -1.77 1.92 6.89
CA GLN A 91 -1.68 2.05 8.34
C GLN A 91 -2.99 2.68 8.85
N ALA A 92 -3.23 2.61 10.14
CA ALA A 92 -4.34 3.33 10.74
C ALA A 92 -4.06 4.84 10.69
N THR A 93 -5.09 5.65 10.49
CA THR A 93 -4.93 7.10 10.54
C THR A 93 -4.46 7.55 11.91
N ASP A 94 -3.63 8.57 11.94
CA ASP A 94 -3.21 9.26 13.17
C ASP A 94 -4.31 10.23 13.67
N ALA A 95 -4.01 10.94 14.73
CA ALA A 95 -4.94 11.92 15.31
C ALA A 95 -5.31 13.06 14.36
N ASN A 96 -4.49 13.32 13.35
CA ASN A 96 -4.77 14.32 12.32
C ASN A 96 -5.53 13.73 11.13
N GLY A 97 -5.86 12.44 11.17
CA GLY A 97 -6.55 11.76 10.10
C GLY A 97 -5.66 11.34 8.94
N TYR A 98 -4.35 11.30 9.13
CA TYR A 98 -3.41 10.97 8.06
C TYR A 98 -2.94 9.52 8.15
N CYS A 99 -2.87 8.84 7.02
CA CYS A 99 -2.26 7.51 6.93
C CYS A 99 -1.61 7.27 5.56
N GLU A 100 -0.77 6.25 5.50
CA GLU A 100 -0.05 5.87 4.29
C GLU A 100 -0.16 4.37 4.03
N VAL A 101 0.05 3.99 2.79
CA VAL A 101 0.28 2.59 2.42
C VAL A 101 1.74 2.27 2.69
N PRO A 102 2.06 1.31 3.59
CA PRO A 102 3.44 0.96 3.87
C PRO A 102 4.20 0.54 2.61
N GLY A 103 5.34 1.17 2.37
CA GLY A 103 6.16 0.86 1.21
C GLY A 103 5.65 1.39 -0.12
N GLY A 104 4.56 2.14 -0.13
CA GLY A 104 4.00 2.70 -1.35
C GLY A 104 3.44 1.65 -2.31
N LEU A 105 3.08 2.07 -3.51
CA LEU A 105 2.50 1.22 -4.55
C LEU A 105 3.21 1.44 -5.89
N PRO A 106 3.31 0.43 -6.74
CA PRO A 106 3.81 0.61 -8.11
C PRO A 106 2.78 1.35 -8.97
N GLY A 107 3.18 1.73 -10.16
CA GLY A 107 2.26 2.31 -11.14
C GLY A 107 1.07 1.42 -11.43
N GLY A 108 -0.09 2.00 -11.64
CA GLY A 108 -1.32 1.25 -11.93
C GLY A 108 -2.57 1.97 -11.50
N ASN A 109 -3.70 1.30 -11.66
CA ASN A 109 -5.01 1.79 -11.28
C ASN A 109 -5.49 1.07 -10.02
N TYR A 110 -6.01 1.84 -9.10
CA TYR A 110 -6.38 1.35 -7.78
C TYR A 110 -7.69 1.94 -7.30
N VAL A 111 -8.26 1.31 -6.28
CA VAL A 111 -9.38 1.85 -5.54
C VAL A 111 -9.15 1.65 -4.05
N ALA A 112 -9.41 2.66 -3.26
CA ALA A 112 -9.31 2.60 -1.80
C ALA A 112 -10.71 2.57 -1.20
N ILE A 113 -10.93 1.64 -0.28
CA ILE A 113 -12.21 1.43 0.39
C ILE A 113 -11.97 1.39 1.90
N MET A 114 -12.77 2.10 2.65
CA MET A 114 -12.64 2.08 4.10
C MET A 114 -12.93 0.69 4.66
N ARG A 115 -11.99 0.17 5.42
CA ARG A 115 -12.12 -1.11 6.13
C ARG A 115 -12.55 -0.90 7.57
N THR A 116 -11.93 0.04 8.24
CA THR A 116 -12.21 0.38 9.64
C THR A 116 -12.49 1.87 9.74
N ARG A 117 -13.52 2.23 10.46
CA ARG A 117 -13.89 3.62 10.65
C ARG A 117 -13.21 4.23 11.87
N ALA A 118 -13.05 5.53 11.87
CA ALA A 118 -12.56 6.29 13.01
C ALA A 118 -13.65 6.39 14.11
N THR A 119 -13.20 6.62 15.35
CA THR A 119 -14.10 6.68 16.50
C THR A 119 -15.06 7.86 16.41
N GLY A 120 -16.32 7.59 16.58
CA GLY A 120 -17.36 8.61 16.53
C GLY A 120 -17.90 8.91 15.14
N TYR A 121 -17.28 8.37 14.09
CA TYR A 121 -17.68 8.64 12.72
C TYR A 121 -18.46 7.49 12.09
N ARG A 122 -19.21 7.82 11.05
CA ARG A 122 -19.90 6.81 10.24
C ARG A 122 -18.92 6.11 9.34
N TYR A 123 -19.28 4.93 8.93
CA TYR A 123 -18.55 4.20 7.93
C TYR A 123 -18.64 4.94 6.58
N ASP A 124 -17.50 5.22 5.97
CA ASP A 124 -17.46 5.82 4.66
C ASP A 124 -17.60 4.74 3.59
N ARG A 125 -18.63 4.85 2.78
CA ARG A 125 -18.92 3.88 1.72
C ARG A 125 -18.43 4.32 0.35
N ASN A 126 -17.70 5.42 0.29
CA ASN A 126 -17.17 5.90 -0.97
C ASN A 126 -16.01 5.01 -1.45
N HIS A 127 -15.93 4.87 -2.76
CA HIS A 127 -14.84 4.19 -3.43
C HIS A 127 -13.92 5.26 -4.02
N TYR A 128 -12.70 5.32 -3.52
CA TYR A 128 -11.73 6.32 -3.98
C TYR A 128 -10.86 5.73 -5.07
N VAL A 129 -11.23 6.00 -6.32
CA VAL A 129 -10.52 5.50 -7.50
C VAL A 129 -9.34 6.42 -7.80
N PHE A 130 -8.17 5.88 -8.01
CA PHE A 130 -6.97 6.67 -8.33
C PHE A 130 -5.99 5.89 -9.22
N GLY A 131 -5.19 6.64 -9.97
CA GLY A 131 -4.13 6.08 -10.79
C GLY A 131 -2.77 6.58 -10.33
N ILE A 132 -1.78 5.74 -10.42
CA ILE A 132 -0.38 6.08 -10.17
C ILE A 132 0.36 5.95 -11.49
N THR A 133 0.96 7.05 -11.93
CA THR A 133 1.77 7.07 -13.15
C THR A 133 3.24 7.24 -12.81
N ASP A 134 3.60 8.37 -12.23
CA ASP A 134 4.99 8.74 -12.02
C ASP A 134 5.21 9.64 -10.78
N LYS A 135 4.24 9.73 -9.90
CA LYS A 135 4.31 10.58 -8.71
C LYS A 135 3.47 10.06 -7.57
N ASP A 136 3.75 10.58 -6.39
CA ASP A 136 3.01 10.27 -5.17
C ASP A 136 1.56 10.74 -5.26
N VAL A 137 0.68 10.07 -4.55
CA VAL A 137 -0.74 10.34 -4.54
C VAL A 137 -1.21 10.63 -3.12
N LEU A 138 -1.96 11.70 -2.96
CA LEU A 138 -2.68 12.01 -1.73
C LEU A 138 -4.18 12.03 -2.03
N LEU A 139 -4.91 11.13 -1.41
CA LEU A 139 -6.36 11.09 -1.47
C LEU A 139 -6.94 11.85 -0.30
N THR A 140 -8.07 12.51 -0.50
CA THR A 140 -8.81 13.14 0.58
C THR A 140 -10.14 12.42 0.74
N ALA A 141 -10.38 11.90 1.93
CA ALA A 141 -11.61 11.25 2.30
C ALA A 141 -12.33 12.10 3.34
N THR A 142 -13.63 12.27 3.21
CA THR A 142 -14.41 13.07 4.16
C THR A 142 -15.41 12.18 4.88
N VAL A 143 -15.33 12.17 6.19
CA VAL A 143 -16.23 11.39 7.04
C VAL A 143 -17.26 12.27 7.72
N LYS A 144 -18.38 11.68 8.08
CA LYS A 144 -19.46 12.35 8.79
C LYS A 144 -19.55 11.81 10.22
N PRO A 145 -19.73 12.67 11.19
CA PRO A 145 -19.92 12.21 12.55
C PRO A 145 -21.19 11.36 12.69
N SER A 146 -21.12 10.40 13.59
CA SER A 146 -22.29 9.64 13.98
C SER A 146 -23.10 10.49 14.96
N SER A 147 -24.39 10.60 14.72
CA SER A 147 -25.26 11.25 15.68
C SER A 147 -25.44 10.35 16.90
N ILE A 148 -25.30 10.94 18.07
CA ILE A 148 -25.64 10.26 19.32
C ILE A 148 -27.06 10.64 19.67
N THR A 149 -27.96 9.69 19.70
CA THR A 149 -29.30 9.93 20.18
C THR A 149 -29.30 9.59 21.66
N MET A 150 -29.38 10.62 22.49
CA MET A 150 -29.59 10.38 23.89
C MET A 150 -31.10 10.27 24.14
N ASN A 151 -31.54 9.11 24.51
CA ASN A 151 -32.89 8.94 25.02
C ASN A 151 -32.87 9.36 26.48
N ILE A 152 -33.43 10.48 26.73
CA ILE A 152 -33.60 11.00 28.10
C ILE A 152 -34.93 10.54 28.65
#